data_028c94ce42739f7e9ab46cf8e17db941
#
_entry.id   028c94ce42739f7e9ab46cf8e17db941
#
_cell.length_a   1.000
_cell.length_b   1.000
_cell.length_c   1.000
_cell.angle_alpha   90.00
_cell.angle_beta   90.00
_cell.angle_gamma   90.00
#
_symmetry.space_group_name_H-M   'P 1'
#
loop_
_entity.id
_entity.type
_entity.pdbx_description
1 polymer ?
#
loop_
_entity_poly.entity_id
_entity_poly.type
_entity_poly.pdbx_seq_one_letter_code
_entity_poly.pdbx_strand_id
1 'polypeptide(L)'
;MLQEFLQYLATVRRFSPLTVQNYRRDVTNFLEWLDVPEADFDPRRITVEDVREWIVHRTETKHLGAASMNRELSSLRSFFRYLHRTGRIDKEVMYRICLL
;
A
#
# COMPACT_ATOMS: atom_id res chain seq x y z
N MET A 1 11.92 -0.58 5.13
CA MET A 1 10.50 -0.82 5.47
C MET A 1 9.81 -1.64 4.40
N LEU A 2 9.81 -1.21 3.16
CA LEU A 2 9.18 -1.99 2.09
C LEU A 2 9.85 -3.35 1.91
N GLN A 3 11.17 -3.41 1.94
CA GLN A 3 11.90 -4.67 1.79
C GLN A 3 11.53 -5.67 2.88
N GLU A 4 11.39 -5.23 4.11
CA GLU A 4 11.00 -6.09 5.21
C GLU A 4 9.61 -6.67 5.01
N PHE A 5 8.67 -5.85 4.50
CA PHE A 5 7.33 -6.32 4.18
C PHE A 5 7.37 -7.38 3.08
N LEU A 6 8.13 -7.13 2.01
CA LEU A 6 8.23 -8.06 0.90
C LEU A 6 8.88 -9.37 1.32
N GLN A 7 9.88 -9.31 2.19
CA GLN A 7 10.51 -10.50 2.74
C GLN A 7 9.53 -11.29 3.60
N TYR A 8 8.71 -10.60 4.39
CA TYR A 8 7.64 -11.23 5.17
C TYR A 8 6.67 -11.98 4.27
N LEU A 9 6.27 -11.38 3.15
CA LEU A 9 5.36 -12.03 2.19
C LEU A 9 6.01 -13.30 1.61
N ALA A 10 7.28 -13.24 1.29
CA ALA A 10 7.98 -14.36 0.68
C ALA A 10 8.27 -15.49 1.66
N THR A 11 8.66 -15.18 2.89
CA THR A 11 9.14 -16.17 3.84
C THR A 11 8.07 -16.65 4.81
N VAL A 12 7.25 -15.74 5.34
CA VAL A 12 6.21 -16.11 6.32
C VAL A 12 4.90 -16.49 5.62
N ARG A 13 4.46 -15.66 4.67
CA ARG A 13 3.24 -15.92 3.92
C ARG A 13 3.47 -16.88 2.76
N ARG A 14 4.72 -17.10 2.39
CA ARG A 14 5.11 -18.04 1.32
C ARG A 14 4.44 -17.74 -0.02
N PHE A 15 4.27 -16.46 -0.31
CA PHE A 15 3.74 -16.05 -1.61
C PHE A 15 4.78 -16.33 -2.71
N SER A 16 4.29 -16.60 -3.93
CA SER A 16 5.17 -16.82 -5.08
C SER A 16 5.96 -15.55 -5.41
N PRO A 17 7.13 -15.68 -6.06
CA PRO A 17 7.89 -14.51 -6.48
C PRO A 17 7.08 -13.52 -7.34
N LEU A 18 6.20 -14.01 -8.20
CA LEU A 18 5.35 -13.16 -9.02
C LEU A 18 4.38 -12.36 -8.16
N THR A 19 3.75 -13.02 -7.17
CA THR A 19 2.81 -12.35 -6.27
C THR A 19 3.53 -11.27 -5.45
N VAL A 20 4.72 -11.58 -4.93
CA VAL A 20 5.53 -10.61 -4.17
C VAL A 20 5.87 -9.41 -5.06
N GLN A 21 6.21 -9.66 -6.32
CA GLN A 21 6.53 -8.59 -7.26
C GLN A 21 5.32 -7.69 -7.54
N ASN A 22 4.13 -8.26 -7.60
CA ASN A 22 2.90 -7.47 -7.78
C ASN A 22 2.65 -6.56 -6.56
N TYR A 23 2.86 -7.07 -5.34
CA TYR A 23 2.76 -6.26 -4.14
C TYR A 23 3.80 -5.13 -4.15
N ARG A 24 5.04 -5.44 -4.55
CA ARG A 24 6.10 -4.44 -4.65
C ARG A 24 5.68 -3.31 -5.58
N ARG A 25 5.18 -3.64 -6.76
CA ARG A 25 4.76 -2.65 -7.75
C ARG A 25 3.65 -1.76 -7.20
N ASP A 26 2.61 -2.36 -6.61
CA ASP A 26 1.45 -1.62 -6.13
C ASP A 26 1.82 -0.66 -4.99
N VAL A 27 2.60 -1.14 -4.03
CA VAL A 27 3.01 -0.30 -2.90
C VAL A 27 3.99 0.78 -3.37
N THR A 28 4.93 0.43 -4.24
CA THR A 28 5.91 1.38 -4.77
C THR A 28 5.21 2.52 -5.50
N ASN A 29 4.20 2.22 -6.33
CA ASN A 29 3.46 3.24 -7.05
C ASN A 29 2.81 4.25 -6.10
N PHE A 30 2.23 3.76 -5.00
CA PHE A 30 1.63 4.64 -4.00
C PHE A 30 2.67 5.50 -3.30
N LEU A 31 3.79 4.91 -2.88
CA LEU A 31 4.85 5.64 -2.17
C LEU A 31 5.51 6.68 -3.07
N GLU A 32 5.72 6.37 -4.34
CA GLU A 32 6.26 7.33 -5.30
C GLU A 32 5.29 8.49 -5.53
N TRP A 33 3.99 8.21 -5.58
CA TRP A 33 2.98 9.26 -5.73
C TRP A 33 2.96 10.20 -4.53
N LEU A 34 3.19 9.69 -3.33
CA LEU A 34 3.28 10.54 -2.13
C LEU A 34 4.45 11.50 -2.19
N ASP A 35 5.49 11.14 -2.97
CA ASP A 35 6.65 12.00 -3.25
C ASP A 35 7.36 12.50 -1.98
N VAL A 36 7.51 11.62 -1.00
CA VAL A 36 8.26 11.93 0.21
C VAL A 36 9.62 11.24 0.14
N PRO A 37 10.73 11.97 0.31
CA PRO A 37 12.05 11.34 0.33
C PRO A 37 12.13 10.22 1.36
N GLU A 38 12.82 9.14 1.03
CA GLU A 38 12.92 7.98 1.90
C GLU A 38 13.45 8.35 3.29
N ALA A 39 14.40 9.28 3.35
CA ALA A 39 14.97 9.73 4.62
C ALA A 39 13.94 10.43 5.52
N ASP A 40 12.92 11.05 4.92
CA ASP A 40 11.88 11.77 5.65
C ASP A 40 10.60 10.96 5.78
N PHE A 41 10.59 9.73 5.26
CA PHE A 41 9.38 8.93 5.24
C PHE A 41 9.02 8.40 6.62
N ASP A 42 7.85 8.79 7.10
CA ASP A 42 7.28 8.28 8.35
C ASP A 42 5.90 7.71 8.04
N PRO A 43 5.70 6.41 8.14
CA PRO A 43 4.40 5.78 7.81
C PRO A 43 3.27 6.29 8.71
N ARG A 44 3.57 6.84 9.89
CA ARG A 44 2.54 7.41 10.78
C ARG A 44 1.89 8.65 10.21
N ARG A 45 2.53 9.31 9.24
CA ARG A 45 2.00 10.52 8.62
C ARG A 45 1.06 10.25 7.46
N ILE A 46 0.96 9.00 7.02
CA ILE A 46 0.04 8.62 5.96
C ILE A 46 -1.36 8.64 6.53
N THR A 47 -2.27 9.36 5.87
CA THR A 47 -3.65 9.53 6.33
C THR A 47 -4.64 8.81 5.42
N VAL A 48 -5.88 8.66 5.92
CA VAL A 48 -6.98 8.14 5.10
C VAL A 48 -7.17 9.02 3.86
N GLU A 49 -7.01 10.33 4.01
CA GLU A 49 -7.15 11.26 2.89
C GLU A 49 -6.11 11.04 1.81
N ASP A 50 -4.87 10.70 2.20
CA ASP A 50 -3.83 10.36 1.22
C ASP A 50 -4.26 9.18 0.36
N VAL A 51 -4.85 8.16 0.97
CA VAL A 51 -5.33 6.99 0.24
C VAL A 51 -6.51 7.35 -0.66
N ARG A 52 -7.43 8.17 -0.17
CA ARG A 52 -8.57 8.62 -0.98
C ARG A 52 -8.12 9.43 -2.19
N GLU A 53 -7.16 10.32 -2.02
CA GLU A 53 -6.59 11.08 -3.12
C GLU A 53 -5.86 10.17 -4.12
N TRP A 54 -5.21 9.12 -3.62
CA TRP A 54 -4.59 8.12 -4.48
C TRP A 54 -5.64 7.41 -5.34
N ILE A 55 -6.78 7.04 -4.75
CA ILE A 55 -7.87 6.41 -5.50
C ILE A 55 -8.36 7.33 -6.61
N VAL A 56 -8.59 8.60 -6.29
CA VAL A 56 -9.04 9.59 -7.27
C VAL A 56 -8.02 9.72 -8.39
N HIS A 57 -6.74 9.82 -8.05
CA HIS A 57 -5.67 9.92 -9.04
C HIS A 57 -5.66 8.71 -9.99
N ARG A 58 -5.76 7.49 -9.43
CA ARG A 58 -5.72 6.27 -10.23
C ARG A 58 -6.94 6.11 -11.11
N THR A 59 -8.12 6.42 -10.59
CA THR A 59 -9.37 6.20 -11.31
C THR A 59 -9.69 7.32 -12.31
N GLU A 60 -9.42 8.57 -11.95
CA GLU A 60 -9.76 9.70 -12.82
C GLU A 60 -8.63 10.08 -13.78
N THR A 61 -7.37 10.11 -13.30
CA THR A 61 -6.25 10.54 -14.14
C THR A 61 -5.68 9.37 -14.95
N LYS A 62 -5.56 8.19 -14.34
CA LYS A 62 -5.01 7.01 -15.00
C LYS A 62 -6.08 6.06 -15.54
N HIS A 63 -7.35 6.40 -15.36
CA HIS A 63 -8.49 5.64 -15.89
C HIS A 63 -8.51 4.18 -15.46
N LEU A 64 -8.05 3.89 -14.23
CA LEU A 64 -8.01 2.54 -13.72
C LEU A 64 -9.43 2.06 -13.41
N GLY A 65 -9.77 0.87 -13.87
CA GLY A 65 -11.08 0.27 -13.59
C GLY A 65 -11.21 -0.22 -12.14
N ALA A 66 -12.45 -0.49 -11.73
CA ALA A 66 -12.73 -0.90 -10.34
C ALA A 66 -11.99 -2.17 -9.93
N ALA A 67 -11.93 -3.17 -10.80
CA ALA A 67 -11.24 -4.43 -10.48
C ALA A 67 -9.75 -4.22 -10.21
N SER A 68 -9.09 -3.42 -11.06
CA SER A 68 -7.68 -3.11 -10.90
C SER A 68 -7.43 -2.25 -9.67
N MET A 69 -8.32 -1.28 -9.41
CA MET A 69 -8.20 -0.42 -8.23
C MET A 69 -8.35 -1.23 -6.95
N ASN A 70 -9.32 -2.16 -6.90
CA ASN A 70 -9.51 -3.03 -5.75
C ASN A 70 -8.29 -3.92 -5.49
N ARG A 71 -7.65 -4.39 -6.55
CA ARG A 71 -6.41 -5.17 -6.43
C ARG A 71 -5.30 -4.33 -5.81
N GLU A 72 -5.12 -3.09 -6.28
CA GLU A 72 -4.11 -2.21 -5.72
C GLU A 72 -4.42 -1.85 -4.26
N LEU A 73 -5.70 -1.63 -3.94
CA LEU A 73 -6.11 -1.36 -2.57
C LEU A 73 -5.86 -2.56 -1.64
N SER A 74 -6.03 -3.77 -2.16
CA SER A 74 -5.73 -4.99 -1.39
C SER A 74 -4.24 -5.07 -1.04
N SER A 75 -3.37 -4.68 -1.98
CA SER A 75 -1.93 -4.61 -1.72
C SER A 75 -1.60 -3.59 -0.64
N LEU A 76 -2.19 -2.40 -0.72
CA LEU A 76 -2.00 -1.36 0.30
C LEU A 76 -2.55 -1.80 1.65
N ARG A 77 -3.70 -2.48 1.67
CA ARG A 77 -4.29 -2.98 2.91
C ARG A 77 -3.34 -3.96 3.60
N SER A 78 -2.75 -4.87 2.85
CA SER A 78 -1.78 -5.82 3.40
C SER A 78 -0.54 -5.11 3.95
N PHE A 79 -0.07 -4.09 3.23
CA PHE A 79 1.08 -3.31 3.66
C PHE A 79 0.80 -2.56 4.97
N PHE A 80 -0.32 -1.84 5.06
CA PHE A 80 -0.67 -1.11 6.28
C PHE A 80 -0.96 -2.04 7.44
N ARG A 81 -1.56 -3.20 7.20
CA ARG A 81 -1.78 -4.20 8.23
C ARG A 81 -0.45 -4.68 8.81
N TYR A 82 0.53 -4.92 7.95
CA TYR A 82 1.87 -5.31 8.37
C TYR A 82 2.53 -4.20 9.22
N LEU A 83 2.44 -2.95 8.77
CA LEU A 83 3.00 -1.82 9.52
C LEU A 83 2.35 -1.67 10.89
N HIS A 84 1.04 -1.85 10.97
CA HIS A 84 0.32 -1.78 12.23
C HIS A 84 0.72 -2.92 13.17
N ARG A 85 0.80 -4.12 12.64
CA ARG A 85 1.17 -5.31 13.42
C ARG A 85 2.57 -5.21 13.98
N THR A 86 3.49 -4.60 13.23
CA THR A 86 4.90 -4.46 13.65
C THR A 86 5.14 -3.18 14.46
N GLY A 87 4.09 -2.43 14.78
CA GLY A 87 4.20 -1.25 15.62
C GLY A 87 4.72 0.00 14.93
N ARG A 88 4.82 -0.02 13.60
CA ARG A 88 5.31 1.14 12.86
C ARG A 88 4.27 2.23 12.68
N ILE A 89 2.98 1.88 12.81
CA ILE A 89 1.87 2.84 12.81
C ILE A 89 0.95 2.49 13.97
N ASP A 90 0.28 3.52 14.51
CA ASP A 90 -0.64 3.35 15.64
C ASP A 90 -2.05 2.97 15.19
N LYS A 91 -2.45 3.44 14.02
CA LYS A 91 -3.80 3.22 13.50
C LYS A 91 -3.70 2.67 12.09
N GLU A 92 -4.54 1.71 11.77
CA GLU A 92 -4.63 1.13 10.45
C GLU A 92 -5.54 2.01 9.59
N VAL A 93 -4.93 2.74 8.62
CA VAL A 93 -5.65 3.75 7.83
C VAL A 93 -6.64 3.17 6.84
N MET A 94 -6.46 1.90 6.47
CA MET A 94 -7.31 1.29 5.44
C MET A 94 -8.67 0.85 5.94
N TYR A 95 -8.90 0.84 7.27
CA TYR A 95 -10.17 0.33 7.80
C TYR A 95 -11.37 1.17 7.35
N ARG A 96 -11.14 2.43 6.97
CA ARG A 96 -12.19 3.32 6.47
C ARG A 96 -12.33 3.30 4.95
N ILE A 97 -11.46 2.56 4.27
CA ILE A 97 -11.48 2.50 2.80
C ILE A 97 -12.28 1.27 2.38
N CYS A 98 -13.38 1.51 1.69
CA CYS A 98 -14.21 0.44 1.14
C CYS A 98 -13.70 0.06 -0.24
N LEU A 99 -13.88 -1.20 -0.61
CA LEU A 99 -13.60 -1.65 -1.97
C LEU A 99 -14.63 -1.03 -2.93
N LEU A 100 -14.19 -0.75 -4.12
CA LEU A 100 -15.02 -0.16 -5.16
C LEU A 100 -15.97 -1.16 -5.81
#